data_2cc5d37f5f0e388f342c9b939af60d11
#
_entry.id   2cc5d37f5f0e388f342c9b939af60d11
#
_cell.length_a   1.000
_cell.length_b   1.000
_cell.length_c   1.000
_cell.angle_alpha   90.00
_cell.angle_beta   90.00
_cell.angle_gamma   90.00
#
_symmetry.space_group_name_H-M   'P 1'
#
loop_
_entity.id
_entity.type
_entity.pdbx_description
1 polymer ?
#
loop_
_entity_poly.entity_id
_entity_poly.type
_entity_poly.pdbx_seq_one_letter_code
_entity_poly.pdbx_strand_id
1 'polypeptide(L)'
;MTLVPTLKLSLEMTKVLTRIEMNGLRINLDTLDEIEKEYNEELSYLEKKLQTMAKEAMGDTPINLSSPDDRSVLLYSRKVKDKSLWSMTFNLGQEMRGNTIKPKLRTRMRKNDFIRNVRNMTDIVYKTVGQQCAGCLGHGRVRLVNKNGEPSKALRICKPCKGKGIRYMDTNEVAGFKIVPRNPKDTASAGFKTDKV
;
A
#
# COMPACT_ATOMS: atom_id res chain seq x y z
N MET A 1 22.05 58.76 5.32
CA MET A 1 22.01 57.46 4.59
C MET A 1 20.58 57.19 4.18
N THR A 2 20.24 57.37 2.91
CA THR A 2 18.91 57.07 2.37
C THR A 2 18.82 55.56 2.18
N LEU A 3 17.93 54.90 2.93
CA LEU A 3 17.60 53.50 2.72
C LEU A 3 17.18 53.27 1.28
N VAL A 4 17.77 52.26 0.64
CA VAL A 4 17.44 51.89 -0.72
C VAL A 4 15.92 51.67 -0.82
N PRO A 5 15.22 52.21 -1.82
CA PRO A 5 13.76 52.14 -1.93
C PRO A 5 13.20 50.71 -1.81
N THR A 6 13.93 49.72 -2.31
CA THR A 6 13.63 48.31 -2.21
C THR A 6 13.60 47.79 -0.76
N LEU A 7 14.52 48.23 0.09
CA LEU A 7 14.56 47.86 1.50
C LEU A 7 13.37 48.45 2.26
N LYS A 8 13.00 49.71 1.96
CA LYS A 8 11.83 50.34 2.55
C LYS A 8 10.54 49.61 2.20
N LEU A 9 10.40 49.25 0.90
CA LEU A 9 9.26 48.49 0.43
C LEU A 9 9.18 47.10 1.12
N SER A 10 10.30 46.40 1.24
CA SER A 10 10.38 45.09 1.92
C SER A 10 9.95 45.18 3.38
N LEU A 11 10.37 46.22 4.11
CA LEU A 11 9.96 46.44 5.51
C LEU A 11 8.47 46.73 5.63
N GLU A 12 7.88 47.51 4.74
CA GLU A 12 6.44 47.78 4.74
C GLU A 12 5.64 46.52 4.40
N MET A 13 6.08 45.73 3.42
CA MET A 13 5.49 44.41 3.11
C MET A 13 5.53 43.47 4.33
N THR A 14 6.65 43.40 5.03
CA THR A 14 6.77 42.55 6.25
C THR A 14 5.76 42.96 7.32
N LYS A 15 5.57 44.29 7.54
CA LYS A 15 4.54 44.77 8.51
C LYS A 15 3.12 44.34 8.10
N VAL A 16 2.79 44.42 6.82
CA VAL A 16 1.48 43.99 6.31
C VAL A 16 1.30 42.51 6.49
N LEU A 17 2.30 41.70 6.12
CA LEU A 17 2.25 40.24 6.29
C LEU A 17 2.09 39.86 7.77
N THR A 18 2.86 40.47 8.67
CA THR A 18 2.74 40.25 10.11
C THR A 18 1.32 40.56 10.62
N ARG A 19 0.71 41.65 10.14
CA ARG A 19 -0.67 41.98 10.51
C ARG A 19 -1.68 40.94 10.01
N ILE A 20 -1.50 40.43 8.78
CA ILE A 20 -2.34 39.38 8.21
C ILE A 20 -2.20 38.10 9.05
N GLU A 21 -0.98 37.70 9.41
CA GLU A 21 -0.70 36.54 10.23
C GLU A 21 -1.30 36.69 11.64
N MET A 22 -1.17 37.88 12.27
CA MET A 22 -1.77 38.13 13.59
C MET A 22 -3.29 38.13 13.60
N ASN A 23 -3.92 38.62 12.55
CA ASN A 23 -5.37 38.64 12.43
C ASN A 23 -5.95 37.21 12.11
N GLY A 24 -5.12 36.35 11.50
CA GLY A 24 -5.52 35.02 11.07
C GLY A 24 -6.61 35.03 9.99
N LEU A 25 -7.10 33.85 9.68
CA LEU A 25 -8.26 33.64 8.81
C LEU A 25 -9.47 33.27 9.63
N ARG A 26 -10.58 33.92 9.39
CA ARG A 26 -11.86 33.56 10.03
C ARG A 26 -12.42 32.36 9.28
N ILE A 27 -12.52 31.22 9.97
CA ILE A 27 -13.12 30.01 9.44
C ILE A 27 -14.56 29.92 9.96
N ASN A 28 -15.51 29.66 9.08
CA ASN A 28 -16.86 29.33 9.46
C ASN A 28 -16.90 27.84 9.85
N LEU A 29 -17.07 27.56 11.15
CA LEU A 29 -17.06 26.20 11.68
C LEU A 29 -18.27 25.40 11.19
N ASP A 30 -19.46 26.03 11.10
CA ASP A 30 -20.67 25.34 10.65
C ASP A 30 -20.51 24.83 9.21
N THR A 31 -19.98 25.67 8.32
CA THR A 31 -19.70 25.28 6.94
C THR A 31 -18.60 24.21 6.87
N LEU A 32 -17.61 24.25 7.77
CA LEU A 32 -16.55 23.23 7.84
C LEU A 32 -17.13 21.87 8.23
N ASP A 33 -18.02 21.84 9.23
CA ASP A 33 -18.68 20.62 9.70
C ASP A 33 -19.60 20.01 8.60
N GLU A 34 -20.30 20.85 7.84
CA GLU A 34 -21.10 20.40 6.69
C GLU A 34 -20.23 19.76 5.61
N ILE A 35 -19.13 20.43 5.25
CA ILE A 35 -18.18 19.92 4.26
C ILE A 35 -17.52 18.63 4.74
N GLU A 36 -17.10 18.55 6.02
CA GLU A 36 -16.52 17.35 6.60
C GLU A 36 -17.49 16.17 6.51
N LYS A 37 -18.76 16.39 6.82
CA LYS A 37 -19.78 15.35 6.73
C LYS A 37 -19.96 14.85 5.29
N GLU A 38 -20.08 15.76 4.32
CA GLU A 38 -20.23 15.42 2.90
C GLU A 38 -19.02 14.59 2.40
N TYR A 39 -17.79 15.05 2.69
CA TYR A 39 -16.59 14.33 2.30
C TYR A 39 -16.45 12.96 2.97
N ASN A 40 -16.82 12.83 4.25
CA ASN A 40 -16.78 11.55 4.95
C ASN A 40 -17.82 10.56 4.37
N GLU A 41 -18.98 11.00 3.95
CA GLU A 41 -19.98 10.17 3.28
C GLU A 41 -19.47 9.69 1.91
N GLU A 42 -18.92 10.60 1.09
CA GLU A 42 -18.33 10.26 -0.20
C GLU A 42 -17.13 9.32 -0.06
N LEU A 43 -16.24 9.58 0.88
CA LEU A 43 -15.06 8.76 1.15
C LEU A 43 -15.45 7.34 1.55
N SER A 44 -16.41 7.19 2.46
CA SER A 44 -16.89 5.86 2.87
C SER A 44 -17.58 5.10 1.73
N TYR A 45 -18.29 5.79 0.84
CA TYR A 45 -18.84 5.19 -0.38
C TYR A 45 -17.76 4.70 -1.32
N LEU A 46 -16.73 5.54 -1.59
CA LEU A 46 -15.62 5.19 -2.47
C LEU A 46 -14.77 4.05 -1.90
N GLU A 47 -14.51 4.04 -0.59
CA GLU A 47 -13.79 2.95 0.08
C GLU A 47 -14.53 1.62 -0.06
N LYS A 48 -15.84 1.59 0.18
CA LYS A 48 -16.66 0.38 -0.01
C LYS A 48 -16.61 -0.11 -1.45
N LYS A 49 -16.73 0.80 -2.41
CA LYS A 49 -16.64 0.47 -3.84
C LYS A 49 -15.28 -0.13 -4.21
N LEU A 50 -14.18 0.49 -3.75
CA LEU A 50 -12.83 -0.01 -3.98
C LEU A 50 -12.60 -1.38 -3.33
N GLN A 51 -13.07 -1.60 -2.11
CA GLN A 51 -12.98 -2.89 -1.43
C GLN A 51 -13.76 -3.98 -2.18
N THR A 52 -14.94 -3.67 -2.70
CA THR A 52 -15.72 -4.61 -3.52
C THR A 52 -14.97 -4.99 -4.79
N MET A 53 -14.46 -4.00 -5.53
CA MET A 53 -13.65 -4.25 -6.73
C MET A 53 -12.38 -5.05 -6.44
N ALA A 54 -11.70 -4.74 -5.32
CA ALA A 54 -10.51 -5.48 -4.89
C ALA A 54 -10.86 -6.94 -4.55
N LYS A 55 -11.97 -7.18 -3.86
CA LYS A 55 -12.45 -8.53 -3.55
C LYS A 55 -12.82 -9.33 -4.80
N GLU A 56 -13.49 -8.73 -5.76
CA GLU A 56 -13.80 -9.37 -7.05
C GLU A 56 -12.54 -9.75 -7.84
N ALA A 57 -11.51 -8.87 -7.79
CA ALA A 57 -10.26 -9.09 -8.49
C ALA A 57 -9.35 -10.12 -7.81
N MET A 58 -9.31 -10.17 -6.47
CA MET A 58 -8.35 -10.97 -5.70
C MET A 58 -8.96 -12.21 -5.04
N GLY A 59 -10.29 -12.28 -4.95
CA GLY A 59 -10.99 -13.30 -4.18
C GLY A 59 -11.11 -12.94 -2.69
N ASP A 60 -11.17 -13.96 -1.84
CA ASP A 60 -11.47 -13.78 -0.41
C ASP A 60 -10.28 -13.33 0.45
N THR A 61 -9.06 -13.30 -0.10
CA THR A 61 -7.90 -12.78 0.66
C THR A 61 -8.09 -11.31 0.97
N PRO A 62 -8.07 -10.90 2.24
CA PRO A 62 -8.17 -9.49 2.60
C PRO A 62 -6.95 -8.72 2.10
N ILE A 63 -7.19 -7.60 1.44
CA ILE A 63 -6.17 -6.70 0.88
C ILE A 63 -6.21 -5.38 1.62
N ASN A 64 -5.03 -4.91 2.00
CA ASN A 64 -4.87 -3.58 2.55
C ASN A 64 -4.52 -2.58 1.43
N LEU A 65 -5.52 -1.82 0.97
CA LEU A 65 -5.34 -0.82 -0.07
C LEU A 65 -4.41 0.35 0.35
N SER A 66 -4.14 0.52 1.64
CA SER A 66 -3.15 1.49 2.13
C SER A 66 -1.71 0.97 1.97
N SER A 67 -1.51 -0.35 1.84
CA SER A 67 -0.20 -0.96 1.63
C SER A 67 0.25 -0.84 0.17
N PRO A 68 1.43 -0.24 -0.12
CA PRO A 68 1.98 -0.21 -1.47
C PRO A 68 2.21 -1.60 -2.07
N ASP A 69 2.58 -2.57 -1.24
CA ASP A 69 2.82 -3.95 -1.66
C ASP A 69 1.52 -4.61 -2.13
N ASP A 70 0.44 -4.48 -1.35
CA ASP A 70 -0.86 -5.07 -1.68
C ASP A 70 -1.47 -4.40 -2.91
N ARG A 71 -1.34 -3.06 -3.02
CA ARG A 71 -1.72 -2.33 -4.25
C ARG A 71 -0.94 -2.81 -5.47
N SER A 72 0.36 -3.05 -5.30
CA SER A 72 1.21 -3.58 -6.36
C SER A 72 0.74 -4.98 -6.83
N VAL A 73 0.39 -5.86 -5.89
CA VAL A 73 -0.16 -7.18 -6.20
C VAL A 73 -1.50 -7.08 -6.92
N LEU A 74 -2.38 -6.19 -6.45
CA LEU A 74 -3.70 -5.96 -7.07
C LEU A 74 -3.57 -5.47 -8.52
N LEU A 75 -2.66 -4.53 -8.79
CA LEU A 75 -2.49 -3.93 -10.11
C LEU A 75 -1.78 -4.88 -11.09
N TYR A 76 -0.64 -5.42 -10.68
CA TYR A 76 0.25 -6.17 -11.56
C TYR A 76 0.05 -7.69 -11.51
N SER A 77 -0.79 -8.20 -10.60
CA SER A 77 -1.04 -9.64 -10.41
C SER A 77 0.25 -10.43 -10.12
N ARG A 78 1.23 -9.75 -9.55
CA ARG A 78 2.58 -10.28 -9.30
C ARG A 78 3.09 -9.88 -7.93
N LYS A 79 3.68 -10.86 -7.24
CA LYS A 79 4.34 -10.67 -5.95
C LYS A 79 5.86 -10.78 -6.13
N VAL A 80 6.59 -9.84 -5.58
CA VAL A 80 8.07 -9.86 -5.60
C VAL A 80 8.58 -11.01 -4.71
N LYS A 81 9.48 -11.83 -5.25
CA LYS A 81 10.08 -12.98 -4.55
C LYS A 81 11.05 -12.51 -3.46
N ASP A 82 11.99 -11.67 -3.86
CA ASP A 82 13.01 -11.14 -3.00
C ASP A 82 13.23 -9.64 -3.26
N LYS A 83 12.87 -8.84 -2.27
CA LYS A 83 13.03 -7.39 -2.33
C LYS A 83 14.49 -6.94 -2.24
N SER A 84 15.35 -7.73 -1.61
CA SER A 84 16.77 -7.41 -1.45
C SER A 84 17.53 -7.47 -2.78
N LEU A 85 17.19 -8.43 -3.62
CA LEU A 85 17.78 -8.61 -4.95
C LEU A 85 17.15 -7.69 -6.01
N TRP A 86 15.99 -7.10 -5.72
CA TRP A 86 15.23 -6.29 -6.67
C TRP A 86 16.03 -5.10 -7.19
N SER A 87 16.58 -4.29 -6.30
CA SER A 87 17.38 -3.10 -6.66
C SER A 87 18.60 -3.45 -7.51
N MET A 88 19.23 -4.58 -7.23
CA MET A 88 20.40 -5.06 -7.96
C MET A 88 20.00 -5.56 -9.36
N THR A 89 18.95 -6.38 -9.46
CA THR A 89 18.45 -6.94 -10.71
C THR A 89 17.99 -5.86 -11.69
N PHE A 90 17.31 -4.81 -11.20
CA PHE A 90 16.85 -3.70 -12.02
C PHE A 90 17.85 -2.53 -12.10
N ASN A 91 19.04 -2.71 -11.57
CA ASN A 91 20.11 -1.71 -11.61
C ASN A 91 19.66 -0.34 -11.08
N LEU A 92 18.93 -0.35 -9.96
CA LEU A 92 18.46 0.84 -9.28
C LEU A 92 19.58 1.42 -8.40
N GLY A 93 19.94 2.68 -8.66
CA GLY A 93 20.80 3.46 -7.80
C GLY A 93 20.03 4.13 -6.68
N GLN A 94 20.77 4.68 -5.73
CA GLN A 94 20.23 5.57 -4.72
C GLN A 94 20.68 7.00 -5.02
N GLU A 95 19.75 7.95 -5.00
CA GLU A 95 20.01 9.37 -5.12
C GLU A 95 19.51 10.08 -3.87
N MET A 96 20.40 10.82 -3.22
CA MET A 96 19.98 11.69 -2.12
C MET A 96 19.33 12.96 -2.68
N ARG A 97 18.07 13.19 -2.32
CA ARG A 97 17.38 14.45 -2.57
C ARG A 97 16.95 15.04 -1.22
N GLY A 98 17.71 16.01 -0.74
CA GLY A 98 17.57 16.49 0.64
C GLY A 98 17.88 15.36 1.62
N ASN A 99 17.01 15.14 2.60
CA ASN A 99 17.16 14.07 3.61
C ASN A 99 16.55 12.72 3.18
N THR A 100 16.09 12.60 1.92
CA THR A 100 15.40 11.37 1.45
C THR A 100 16.25 10.64 0.43
N ILE A 101 16.48 9.34 0.65
CA ILE A 101 17.14 8.46 -0.32
C ILE A 101 16.08 7.97 -1.32
N LYS A 102 16.23 8.29 -2.59
CA LYS A 102 15.34 7.84 -3.67
C LYS A 102 16.07 6.87 -4.59
N PRO A 103 15.41 5.80 -5.06
CA PRO A 103 15.98 4.91 -6.05
C PRO A 103 16.10 5.63 -7.40
N LYS A 104 17.25 5.45 -8.06
CA LYS A 104 17.52 5.96 -9.40
C LYS A 104 17.96 4.84 -10.32
N LEU A 105 17.44 4.83 -11.52
CA LEU A 105 17.89 3.89 -12.55
C LEU A 105 19.32 4.29 -12.99
N ARG A 106 20.31 3.42 -12.74
CA ARG A 106 21.73 3.71 -13.05
C ARG A 106 22.03 3.58 -14.53
N THR A 107 21.46 2.56 -15.17
CA THR A 107 21.69 2.26 -16.60
C THR A 107 20.38 1.98 -17.31
N ARG A 108 20.35 2.29 -18.61
CA ARG A 108 19.19 2.03 -19.44
C ARG A 108 19.08 0.53 -19.74
N MET A 109 18.09 -0.13 -19.15
CA MET A 109 17.79 -1.52 -19.41
C MET A 109 16.99 -1.67 -20.71
N ARG A 110 17.29 -2.68 -21.54
CA ARG A 110 16.49 -2.99 -22.72
C ARG A 110 15.13 -3.56 -22.29
N LYS A 111 14.09 -3.29 -23.09
CA LYS A 111 12.71 -3.72 -22.77
C LYS A 111 12.59 -5.23 -22.56
N ASN A 112 13.25 -6.03 -23.41
CA ASN A 112 13.19 -7.49 -23.30
C ASN A 112 13.89 -8.01 -22.04
N ASP A 113 15.01 -7.42 -21.65
CA ASP A 113 15.72 -7.77 -20.42
C ASP A 113 14.88 -7.39 -19.19
N PHE A 114 14.20 -6.25 -19.25
CA PHE A 114 13.28 -5.83 -18.22
C PHE A 114 12.13 -6.84 -18.02
N ILE A 115 11.46 -7.24 -19.10
CA ILE A 115 10.36 -8.20 -19.06
C ILE A 115 10.83 -9.55 -18.52
N ARG A 116 12.00 -10.02 -18.97
CA ARG A 116 12.62 -11.26 -18.48
C ARG A 116 12.91 -11.18 -16.97
N ASN A 117 13.52 -10.09 -16.51
CA ASN A 117 13.82 -9.89 -15.11
C ASN A 117 12.54 -9.81 -14.24
N VAL A 118 11.48 -9.14 -14.72
CA VAL A 118 10.19 -9.11 -14.04
C VAL A 118 9.65 -10.53 -13.86
N ARG A 119 9.68 -11.37 -14.89
CA ARG A 119 9.22 -12.77 -14.82
C ARG A 119 10.03 -13.59 -13.81
N ASN A 120 11.35 -13.42 -13.78
CA ASN A 120 12.24 -14.17 -12.89
C ASN A 120 12.10 -13.75 -11.42
N MET A 121 11.89 -12.45 -11.19
CA MET A 121 11.87 -11.84 -9.84
C MET A 121 10.48 -11.81 -9.21
N THR A 122 9.45 -12.27 -9.91
CA THR A 122 8.07 -12.23 -9.40
C THR A 122 7.35 -13.54 -9.61
N ASP A 123 6.46 -13.88 -8.67
CA ASP A 123 5.49 -14.95 -8.82
C ASP A 123 4.13 -14.38 -9.22
N ILE A 124 3.38 -15.16 -10.02
CA ILE A 124 2.00 -14.83 -10.35
C ILE A 124 1.14 -15.13 -9.13
N VAL A 125 0.22 -14.23 -8.83
CA VAL A 125 -0.74 -14.40 -7.73
C VAL A 125 -2.06 -14.87 -8.30
N TYR A 126 -2.65 -15.88 -7.65
CA TYR A 126 -3.94 -16.44 -8.01
C TYR A 126 -5.04 -15.94 -7.09
N LYS A 127 -6.27 -15.92 -7.58
CA LYS A 127 -7.44 -15.65 -6.73
C LYS A 127 -7.56 -16.70 -5.66
N THR A 128 -8.05 -16.33 -4.51
CA THR A 128 -8.20 -17.22 -3.38
C THR A 128 -9.66 -17.38 -2.98
N VAL A 129 -9.99 -18.57 -2.51
CA VAL A 129 -11.28 -18.86 -1.88
C VAL A 129 -11.03 -19.21 -0.41
N GLY A 130 -11.77 -18.54 0.46
CA GLY A 130 -11.73 -18.78 1.89
C GLY A 130 -12.52 -20.01 2.27
N GLN A 131 -11.85 -21.01 2.85
CA GLN A 131 -12.49 -22.20 3.39
C GLN A 131 -12.36 -22.22 4.90
N GLN A 132 -13.39 -22.69 5.57
CA GLN A 132 -13.37 -22.90 7.01
C GLN A 132 -12.23 -23.86 7.37
N CYS A 133 -11.43 -23.49 8.36
CA CYS A 133 -10.31 -24.32 8.79
C CYS A 133 -10.80 -25.61 9.46
N ALA A 134 -10.57 -26.76 8.84
CA ALA A 134 -10.93 -28.06 9.39
C ALA A 134 -10.24 -28.35 10.75
N GLY A 135 -9.05 -27.81 10.98
CA GLY A 135 -8.29 -28.03 12.22
C GLY A 135 -8.87 -27.35 13.46
N CYS A 136 -9.70 -26.33 13.32
CA CYS A 136 -10.35 -25.62 14.42
C CYS A 136 -11.83 -25.33 14.16
N LEU A 137 -12.41 -25.89 13.11
CA LEU A 137 -13.81 -25.70 12.73
C LEU A 137 -14.23 -24.21 12.73
N GLY A 138 -13.34 -23.34 12.22
CA GLY A 138 -13.59 -21.90 12.15
C GLY A 138 -13.26 -21.09 13.40
N HIS A 139 -13.01 -21.73 14.54
CA HIS A 139 -12.80 -21.02 15.83
C HIS A 139 -11.44 -20.32 15.96
N GLY A 140 -10.47 -20.59 15.09
CA GLY A 140 -9.11 -20.04 15.15
C GLY A 140 -8.25 -20.59 16.28
N ARG A 141 -8.85 -21.27 17.25
CA ARG A 141 -8.19 -21.85 18.43
C ARG A 141 -8.57 -23.31 18.60
N VAL A 142 -7.65 -24.09 19.15
CA VAL A 142 -7.83 -25.53 19.41
C VAL A 142 -7.54 -25.80 20.88
N ARG A 143 -8.35 -26.61 21.54
CA ARG A 143 -8.07 -27.05 22.92
C ARG A 143 -6.86 -27.99 22.92
N LEU A 144 -6.01 -27.84 23.90
CA LEU A 144 -4.92 -28.76 24.15
C LEU A 144 -5.51 -30.05 24.77
N VAL A 145 -4.93 -31.19 24.39
CA VAL A 145 -5.25 -32.46 24.98
C VAL A 145 -4.11 -32.84 25.92
N ASN A 146 -4.41 -33.16 27.14
CA ASN A 146 -3.47 -33.62 28.16
C ASN A 146 -2.88 -34.98 27.79
N LYS A 147 -1.79 -35.39 28.44
CA LYS A 147 -1.17 -36.71 28.22
C LYS A 147 -2.16 -37.90 28.44
N ASN A 148 -3.19 -37.67 29.24
CA ASN A 148 -4.24 -38.65 29.55
C ASN A 148 -5.40 -38.67 28.53
N GLY A 149 -5.31 -37.90 27.43
CA GLY A 149 -6.38 -37.84 26.42
C GLY A 149 -7.53 -36.89 26.74
N GLU A 150 -7.51 -36.21 27.92
CA GLU A 150 -8.58 -35.30 28.31
C GLU A 150 -8.37 -33.87 27.77
N PRO A 151 -9.46 -33.18 27.36
CA PRO A 151 -9.36 -31.80 26.88
C PRO A 151 -8.98 -30.85 28.01
N SER A 152 -7.85 -30.17 27.88
CA SER A 152 -7.39 -29.12 28.78
C SER A 152 -8.27 -27.84 28.67
N LYS A 153 -8.33 -27.07 29.75
CA LYS A 153 -8.92 -25.71 29.71
C LYS A 153 -8.08 -24.72 28.87
N ALA A 154 -6.82 -25.05 28.56
CA ALA A 154 -5.93 -24.20 27.80
C ALA A 154 -6.27 -24.26 26.32
N LEU A 155 -6.34 -23.07 25.69
CA LEU A 155 -6.57 -22.87 24.26
C LEU A 155 -5.26 -22.47 23.60
N ARG A 156 -4.96 -23.08 22.46
CA ARG A 156 -3.82 -22.74 21.60
C ARG A 156 -4.29 -22.17 20.26
N ILE A 157 -3.54 -21.24 19.70
CA ILE A 157 -3.76 -20.75 18.34
C ILE A 157 -3.67 -21.95 17.37
N CYS A 158 -4.67 -22.10 16.51
CA CYS A 158 -4.68 -23.13 15.47
C CYS A 158 -3.53 -22.91 14.49
N LYS A 159 -2.59 -23.86 14.41
CA LYS A 159 -1.41 -23.75 13.53
C LYS A 159 -1.79 -23.63 12.03
N PRO A 160 -2.72 -24.46 11.47
CA PRO A 160 -3.08 -24.39 10.06
C PRO A 160 -3.63 -23.03 9.59
N CYS A 161 -4.47 -22.36 10.39
CA CYS A 161 -5.07 -21.07 10.04
C CYS A 161 -4.44 -19.88 10.77
N LYS A 162 -3.43 -20.11 11.62
CA LYS A 162 -2.75 -19.09 12.42
C LYS A 162 -3.71 -18.19 13.22
N GLY A 163 -4.78 -18.78 13.74
CA GLY A 163 -5.77 -18.06 14.53
C GLY A 163 -6.93 -17.42 13.75
N LYS A 164 -6.89 -17.41 12.44
CA LYS A 164 -7.91 -16.74 11.59
C LYS A 164 -9.23 -17.50 11.45
N GLY A 165 -9.26 -18.79 11.74
CA GLY A 165 -10.42 -19.66 11.52
C GLY A 165 -10.67 -20.04 10.06
N ILE A 166 -10.10 -19.32 9.11
CA ILE A 166 -10.24 -19.49 7.67
C ILE A 166 -8.89 -19.79 7.04
N ARG A 167 -8.85 -20.67 6.06
CA ARG A 167 -7.70 -20.91 5.18
C ARG A 167 -8.04 -20.45 3.79
N TYR A 168 -7.11 -19.72 3.18
CA TYR A 168 -7.23 -19.27 1.80
C TYR A 168 -6.54 -20.29 0.89
N MET A 169 -7.30 -20.80 -0.09
CA MET A 169 -6.81 -21.75 -1.09
C MET A 169 -6.73 -21.05 -2.43
N ASP A 170 -5.60 -21.17 -3.10
CA ASP A 170 -5.42 -20.62 -4.43
C ASP A 170 -6.32 -21.32 -5.45
N THR A 171 -6.94 -20.55 -6.33
CA THR A 171 -7.68 -21.04 -7.49
C THR A 171 -6.78 -21.08 -8.72
N ASN A 172 -7.31 -21.55 -9.85
CA ASN A 172 -6.59 -21.51 -11.13
C ASN A 172 -6.68 -20.15 -11.84
N GLU A 173 -7.44 -19.19 -11.30
CA GLU A 173 -7.57 -17.86 -11.89
C GLU A 173 -6.51 -16.90 -11.39
N VAL A 174 -5.86 -16.19 -12.30
CA VAL A 174 -4.90 -15.14 -11.95
C VAL A 174 -5.65 -13.98 -11.31
N ALA A 175 -5.18 -13.58 -10.12
CA ALA A 175 -5.74 -12.47 -9.36
C ALA A 175 -5.35 -11.11 -9.92
N GLY A 176 -6.09 -10.06 -9.52
CA GLY A 176 -5.78 -8.66 -9.81
C GLY A 176 -6.11 -8.21 -11.24
N PHE A 177 -5.73 -6.98 -11.56
CA PHE A 177 -6.04 -6.34 -12.84
C PHE A 177 -5.12 -6.74 -13.99
N LYS A 178 -4.12 -7.56 -13.76
CA LYS A 178 -3.20 -8.14 -14.78
C LYS A 178 -2.47 -7.08 -15.60
N ILE A 179 -2.20 -5.92 -15.05
CA ILE A 179 -1.43 -4.87 -15.72
C ILE A 179 -0.01 -5.40 -15.94
N VAL A 180 0.46 -5.33 -17.18
CA VAL A 180 1.81 -5.79 -17.52
C VAL A 180 2.79 -4.63 -17.42
N PRO A 181 3.75 -4.66 -16.50
CA PRO A 181 4.78 -3.62 -16.43
C PRO A 181 5.64 -3.68 -17.69
N ARG A 182 5.72 -2.57 -18.43
CA ARG A 182 6.40 -2.51 -19.73
C ARG A 182 7.67 -1.68 -19.70
N ASN A 183 7.85 -0.89 -18.65
CA ASN A 183 8.90 0.11 -18.60
C ASN A 183 9.69 0.00 -17.29
N PRO A 184 11.03 0.06 -17.34
CA PRO A 184 11.85 0.15 -16.12
C PRO A 184 11.48 1.29 -15.16
N LYS A 185 10.83 2.35 -15.66
CA LYS A 185 10.32 3.45 -14.84
C LYS A 185 9.17 3.04 -13.90
N ASP A 186 8.53 1.91 -14.17
CA ASP A 186 7.44 1.37 -13.36
C ASP A 186 7.96 0.65 -12.09
N THR A 187 9.28 0.57 -11.91
CA THR A 187 9.90 -0.03 -10.73
C THR A 187 10.24 1.01 -9.68
N ALA A 188 10.04 0.61 -8.42
CA ALA A 188 10.48 1.32 -7.21
C ALA A 188 11.59 0.51 -6.50
N SER A 189 12.09 0.98 -5.37
CA SER A 189 13.21 0.37 -4.64
C SER A 189 13.01 -1.11 -4.25
N ALA A 190 11.78 -1.53 -4.01
CA ALA A 190 11.48 -2.87 -3.53
C ALA A 190 10.29 -3.54 -4.24
N GLY A 191 9.93 -3.05 -5.43
CA GLY A 191 8.81 -3.59 -6.18
C GLY A 191 8.36 -2.67 -7.31
N PHE A 192 7.08 -2.73 -7.67
CA PHE A 192 6.50 -1.86 -8.67
C PHE A 192 5.98 -0.56 -8.05
N LYS A 193 5.96 0.49 -8.84
CA LYS A 193 5.33 1.75 -8.45
C LYS A 193 3.82 1.63 -8.46
N THR A 194 3.18 2.24 -7.47
CA THR A 194 1.73 2.27 -7.31
C THR A 194 1.16 3.69 -7.22
N ASP A 195 2.01 4.69 -7.36
CA ASP A 195 1.71 6.12 -7.25
C ASP A 195 1.41 6.79 -8.59
N LYS A 196 1.55 6.04 -9.70
CA LYS A 196 1.30 6.52 -11.07
C LYS A 196 0.71 5.37 -11.89
N VAL A 197 -0.56 5.16 -11.74
CA VAL A 197 -1.36 4.33 -12.64
C VAL A 197 -2.40 5.21 -13.29
#